data_e2e5a9656cd3c65ad7f2baa32013d565
#
_entry.id   e2e5a9656cd3c65ad7f2baa32013d565
#
_cell.length_a   1.000
_cell.length_b   1.000
_cell.length_c   1.000
_cell.angle_alpha   90.00
_cell.angle_beta   90.00
_cell.angle_gamma   90.00
#
_symmetry.space_group_name_H-M   'P 1'
#
loop_
_entity.id
_entity.type
_entity.pdbx_description
1 polymer ?
#
loop_
_entity_poly.entity_id
_entity_poly.type
_entity_poly.pdbx_seq_one_letter_code
_entity_poly.pdbx_strand_id
1 'polypeptide(L)'
;MAKQATADKRQRRERGSINPDDIISGAFELAEQVSIDNLSMPLLGKHLGVGVTSIYWYFRKKDDLLNAMTDRALSKYVFATPYVEANDWRETLRNHARLMRKTFMGNPILCDLILIRAALSPKAARLGAQEMERAIANLVEAGLSPEDAFDTYSAVSVHVRGSVVLHRLYEKNQSVDSGPRAIEDAVAIDPATTPLIAQVTSQGHRIGAPDETNFEFGLDCILDHAGRLIQKGSKAPAPSRQRKAAKSAVRAKAAAPR
;
A
#
# COMPACT_ATOMS: atom_id res chain seq x y z
N MET A 1 40.89 38.44 24.10
CA MET A 1 40.53 37.09 24.52
C MET A 1 39.68 36.44 23.42
N ALA A 2 40.31 35.61 22.58
CA ALA A 2 39.63 34.90 21.51
C ALA A 2 39.04 33.58 22.02
N LYS A 3 37.70 33.43 21.92
CA LYS A 3 37.02 32.17 22.19
C LYS A 3 37.24 31.24 20.97
N GLN A 4 38.02 30.20 21.18
CA GLN A 4 38.12 29.06 20.27
C GLN A 4 36.78 28.35 20.19
N ALA A 5 36.17 28.34 19.00
CA ALA A 5 35.08 27.44 18.65
C ALA A 5 35.70 26.04 18.40
N THR A 6 35.49 25.14 19.34
CA THR A 6 35.80 23.72 19.17
C THR A 6 34.82 23.12 18.14
N ALA A 7 35.28 22.96 16.91
CA ALA A 7 34.62 22.16 15.90
C ALA A 7 34.66 20.70 16.38
N ASP A 8 33.49 20.14 16.68
CA ASP A 8 33.30 18.74 17.01
C ASP A 8 33.66 17.89 15.77
N LYS A 9 34.89 17.42 15.74
CA LYS A 9 35.38 16.44 14.76
C LYS A 9 34.69 15.11 15.07
N ARG A 10 33.54 14.84 14.47
CA ARG A 10 32.95 13.50 14.42
C ARG A 10 34.04 12.52 13.95
N GLN A 11 34.49 11.69 14.89
CA GLN A 11 35.54 10.72 14.68
C GLN A 11 35.15 9.78 13.53
N ARG A 12 35.92 9.78 12.44
CA ARG A 12 35.70 8.93 11.26
C ARG A 12 35.79 7.48 11.71
N ARG A 13 34.68 6.72 11.65
CA ARG A 13 34.64 5.30 12.03
C ARG A 13 35.75 4.54 11.27
N GLU A 14 36.44 3.61 11.96
CA GLU A 14 37.46 2.78 11.36
C GLU A 14 36.94 1.96 10.17
N ARG A 15 37.82 1.73 9.17
CA ARG A 15 37.47 0.90 8.01
C ARG A 15 37.07 -0.50 8.47
N GLY A 16 35.83 -0.94 8.20
CA GLY A 16 35.29 -2.25 8.55
C GLY A 16 34.30 -2.25 9.73
N SER A 17 34.00 -1.09 10.34
CA SER A 17 33.09 -0.98 11.49
C SER A 17 31.61 -0.79 11.16
N ILE A 18 31.22 -0.75 9.87
CA ILE A 18 29.83 -0.61 9.47
C ILE A 18 29.28 -1.95 8.96
N ASN A 19 28.08 -2.28 9.36
CA ASN A 19 27.36 -3.48 8.92
C ASN A 19 26.08 -3.11 8.14
N PRO A 20 25.43 -4.07 7.45
CA PRO A 20 24.19 -3.79 6.70
C PRO A 20 23.09 -3.19 7.55
N ASP A 21 22.97 -3.61 8.81
CA ASP A 21 21.93 -3.13 9.71
C ASP A 21 22.12 -1.67 10.09
N ASP A 22 23.37 -1.24 10.32
CA ASP A 22 23.71 0.17 10.55
C ASP A 22 23.38 1.02 9.32
N ILE A 23 23.68 0.51 8.11
CA ILE A 23 23.40 1.21 6.86
C ILE A 23 21.88 1.40 6.68
N ILE A 24 21.08 0.35 6.89
CA ILE A 24 19.63 0.43 6.76
C ILE A 24 19.04 1.36 7.82
N SER A 25 19.54 1.32 9.06
CA SER A 25 19.08 2.22 10.14
C SER A 25 19.36 3.67 9.79
N GLY A 26 20.59 4.00 9.37
CA GLY A 26 20.95 5.35 8.96
C GLY A 26 20.20 5.79 7.68
N ALA A 27 19.81 4.87 6.81
CA ALA A 27 18.99 5.19 5.65
C ALA A 27 17.57 5.59 6.05
N PHE A 28 16.98 4.97 7.08
CA PHE A 28 15.70 5.41 7.65
C PHE A 28 15.82 6.80 8.29
N GLU A 29 16.85 7.01 9.15
CA GLU A 29 17.10 8.31 9.79
C GLU A 29 17.29 9.44 8.76
N LEU A 30 18.01 9.15 7.68
CA LEU A 30 18.21 10.12 6.61
C LEU A 30 16.93 10.35 5.80
N ALA A 31 16.15 9.30 5.53
CA ALA A 31 14.89 9.41 4.80
C ALA A 31 13.83 10.24 5.55
N GLU A 32 13.85 10.26 6.88
CA GLU A 32 13.01 11.15 7.70
C GLU A 32 13.36 12.63 7.48
N GLN A 33 14.63 12.93 7.19
CA GLN A 33 15.11 14.31 7.01
C GLN A 33 14.93 14.82 5.58
N VAL A 34 15.20 13.96 4.57
CA VAL A 34 15.29 14.39 3.17
C VAL A 34 14.27 13.72 2.25
N SER A 35 13.44 12.83 2.74
CA SER A 35 12.55 11.91 2.03
C SER A 35 13.30 10.79 1.27
N ILE A 36 12.56 9.72 0.91
CA ILE A 36 13.10 8.61 0.09
C ILE A 36 13.54 9.09 -1.31
N ASP A 37 12.88 10.09 -1.85
CA ASP A 37 13.18 10.62 -3.19
C ASP A 37 14.58 11.22 -3.23
N ASN A 38 14.93 11.99 -2.23
CA ASN A 38 16.22 12.70 -2.12
C ASN A 38 17.33 11.86 -1.47
N LEU A 39 17.01 10.67 -0.93
CA LEU A 39 18.01 9.74 -0.41
C LEU A 39 18.94 9.29 -1.54
N SER A 40 20.26 9.44 -1.33
CA SER A 40 21.29 8.97 -2.25
C SER A 40 22.42 8.27 -1.51
N MET A 41 23.13 7.35 -2.21
CA MET A 41 24.26 6.62 -1.61
C MET A 41 25.38 7.55 -1.10
N PRO A 42 25.78 8.62 -1.83
CA PRO A 42 26.75 9.58 -1.32
C PRO A 42 26.27 10.33 -0.07
N LEU A 43 24.99 10.76 -0.07
CA LEU A 43 24.41 11.47 1.07
C LEU A 43 24.35 10.58 2.31
N LEU A 44 23.98 9.30 2.13
CA LEU A 44 23.99 8.31 3.19
C LEU A 44 25.40 8.05 3.74
N GLY A 45 26.42 7.99 2.86
CA GLY A 45 27.80 7.89 3.30
C GLY A 45 28.24 9.07 4.17
N LYS A 46 27.83 10.28 3.79
CA LYS A 46 28.08 11.50 4.58
C LYS A 46 27.33 11.44 5.92
N HIS A 47 26.08 11.02 5.94
CA HIS A 47 25.27 10.90 7.15
C HIS A 47 25.88 9.91 8.14
N LEU A 48 26.34 8.76 7.65
CA LEU A 48 26.97 7.70 8.48
C LEU A 48 28.44 7.95 8.84
N GLY A 49 29.07 8.99 8.25
CA GLY A 49 30.50 9.28 8.45
C GLY A 49 31.44 8.23 7.84
N VAL A 50 31.02 7.53 6.78
CA VAL A 50 31.79 6.50 6.07
C VAL A 50 31.98 6.86 4.58
N GLY A 51 32.97 6.22 3.94
CA GLY A 51 33.11 6.32 2.49
C GLY A 51 31.96 5.63 1.77
N VAL A 52 31.45 6.24 0.68
CA VAL A 52 30.35 5.66 -0.11
C VAL A 52 30.69 4.25 -0.64
N THR A 53 31.96 3.96 -0.89
CA THR A 53 32.43 2.63 -1.31
C THR A 53 32.12 1.56 -0.27
N SER A 54 32.12 1.91 1.03
CA SER A 54 31.76 0.98 2.11
C SER A 54 30.29 0.59 2.06
N ILE A 55 29.41 1.48 1.60
CA ILE A 55 28.00 1.21 1.40
C ILE A 55 27.80 0.32 0.17
N TYR A 56 28.50 0.64 -0.95
CA TYR A 56 28.42 -0.16 -2.19
C TYR A 56 28.95 -1.59 -2.04
N TRP A 57 29.74 -1.86 -1.03
CA TRP A 57 30.15 -3.22 -0.68
C TRP A 57 28.96 -4.09 -0.28
N TYR A 58 27.96 -3.54 0.42
CA TYR A 58 26.76 -4.25 0.88
C TYR A 58 25.58 -4.09 -0.07
N PHE A 59 25.38 -2.89 -0.62
CA PHE A 59 24.27 -2.53 -1.49
C PHE A 59 24.81 -1.98 -2.79
N ARG A 60 24.81 -2.79 -3.84
CA ARG A 60 25.43 -2.44 -5.13
C ARG A 60 24.73 -1.26 -5.82
N LYS A 61 23.44 -1.07 -5.56
CA LYS A 61 22.63 0.02 -6.09
C LYS A 61 21.62 0.48 -5.04
N LYS A 62 21.03 1.68 -5.26
CA LYS A 62 20.02 2.27 -4.38
C LYS A 62 18.82 1.32 -4.20
N ASP A 63 18.38 0.63 -5.25
CA ASP A 63 17.23 -0.28 -5.19
C ASP A 63 17.45 -1.46 -4.23
N ASP A 64 18.69 -1.98 -4.16
CA ASP A 64 19.03 -3.06 -3.20
C ASP A 64 18.87 -2.57 -1.75
N LEU A 65 19.28 -1.33 -1.47
CA LEU A 65 19.08 -0.70 -0.17
C LEU A 65 17.59 -0.46 0.12
N LEU A 66 16.82 0.07 -0.84
CA LEU A 66 15.39 0.32 -0.67
C LEU A 66 14.61 -0.99 -0.43
N ASN A 67 14.96 -2.07 -1.14
CA ASN A 67 14.38 -3.40 -0.90
C ASN A 67 14.69 -3.91 0.52
N ALA A 68 15.92 -3.74 0.99
CA ALA A 68 16.31 -4.13 2.34
C ALA A 68 15.62 -3.27 3.42
N MET A 69 15.43 -1.97 3.16
CA MET A 69 14.62 -1.10 4.01
C MET A 69 13.16 -1.59 4.09
N THR A 70 12.59 -1.96 2.94
CA THR A 70 11.22 -2.52 2.88
C THR A 70 11.12 -3.83 3.67
N ASP A 71 12.05 -4.76 3.49
CA ASP A 71 12.06 -6.03 4.23
C ASP A 71 12.13 -5.80 5.75
N ARG A 72 12.96 -4.85 6.19
CA ARG A 72 13.05 -4.48 7.60
C ARG A 72 11.74 -3.83 8.10
N ALA A 73 11.16 -2.92 7.34
CA ALA A 73 9.89 -2.30 7.69
C ALA A 73 8.78 -3.33 7.81
N LEU A 74 8.64 -4.24 6.83
CA LEU A 74 7.64 -5.31 6.85
C LEU A 74 7.84 -6.31 7.98
N SER A 75 9.07 -6.52 8.44
CA SER A 75 9.32 -7.39 9.60
C SER A 75 8.86 -6.77 10.94
N LYS A 76 8.85 -5.44 11.04
CA LYS A 76 8.37 -4.71 12.22
C LYS A 76 6.85 -4.51 12.19
N TYR A 77 6.33 -4.18 11.03
CA TYR A 77 4.92 -4.13 10.77
C TYR A 77 4.51 -5.53 10.32
N VAL A 78 4.25 -6.39 11.29
CA VAL A 78 3.31 -7.46 10.99
C VAL A 78 2.11 -6.69 10.43
N PHE A 79 1.85 -6.79 9.13
CA PHE A 79 0.51 -6.55 8.61
C PHE A 79 -0.32 -7.60 9.34
N ALA A 80 -0.59 -7.27 10.61
CA ALA A 80 -1.38 -8.11 11.48
C ALA A 80 -2.73 -8.11 10.82
N THR A 81 -2.83 -9.00 9.96
CA THR A 81 -4.06 -9.43 9.45
C THR A 81 -5.05 -9.52 10.60
N PRO A 82 -6.00 -8.63 10.68
CA PRO A 82 -7.31 -9.19 10.66
C PRO A 82 -7.57 -9.44 9.18
N TYR A 83 -7.25 -10.62 8.75
CA TYR A 83 -7.66 -11.07 7.46
C TYR A 83 -9.16 -11.25 7.47
N VAL A 84 -9.72 -11.32 6.27
CA VAL A 84 -11.13 -11.54 6.04
C VAL A 84 -11.52 -12.91 6.60
N GLU A 85 -12.58 -12.95 7.40
CA GLU A 85 -13.22 -14.19 7.88
C GLU A 85 -14.48 -14.44 7.09
N ALA A 86 -14.68 -15.67 6.62
CA ALA A 86 -15.80 -16.01 5.73
C ALA A 86 -17.18 -15.73 6.36
N ASN A 87 -17.36 -16.03 7.64
CA ASN A 87 -18.64 -15.84 8.34
C ASN A 87 -18.97 -14.37 8.61
N ASP A 88 -17.96 -13.51 8.67
CA ASP A 88 -18.08 -12.08 8.91
C ASP A 88 -17.24 -11.29 7.90
N TRP A 89 -17.32 -11.71 6.64
CA TRP A 89 -16.49 -11.20 5.56
C TRP A 89 -16.59 -9.67 5.40
N ARG A 90 -17.80 -9.13 5.61
CA ARG A 90 -18.05 -7.70 5.38
C ARG A 90 -17.31 -6.84 6.39
N GLU A 91 -17.46 -7.15 7.67
CA GLU A 91 -16.83 -6.38 8.75
C GLU A 91 -15.31 -6.61 8.79
N THR A 92 -14.88 -7.85 8.62
CA THR A 92 -13.45 -8.17 8.63
C THR A 92 -12.71 -7.57 7.42
N LEU A 93 -13.32 -7.54 6.21
CA LEU A 93 -12.75 -6.88 5.05
C LEU A 93 -12.73 -5.35 5.22
N ARG A 94 -13.76 -4.76 5.84
CA ARG A 94 -13.79 -3.35 6.22
C ARG A 94 -12.65 -3.01 7.17
N ASN A 95 -12.49 -3.78 8.23
CA ASN A 95 -11.44 -3.59 9.22
C ASN A 95 -10.03 -3.78 8.62
N HIS A 96 -9.88 -4.76 7.71
CA HIS A 96 -8.65 -4.94 6.94
C HIS A 96 -8.30 -3.69 6.11
N ALA A 97 -9.26 -3.13 5.38
CA ALA A 97 -9.07 -1.92 4.59
C ALA A 97 -8.68 -0.71 5.46
N ARG A 98 -9.40 -0.49 6.57
CA ARG A 98 -9.11 0.58 7.53
C ARG A 98 -7.74 0.44 8.16
N LEU A 99 -7.36 -0.76 8.60
CA LEU A 99 -6.06 -1.01 9.20
C LEU A 99 -4.93 -0.80 8.18
N MET A 100 -5.09 -1.29 6.95
CA MET A 100 -4.12 -1.08 5.87
C MET A 100 -3.93 0.42 5.62
N ARG A 101 -5.03 1.18 5.47
CA ARG A 101 -4.98 2.65 5.30
C ARG A 101 -4.26 3.32 6.47
N LYS A 102 -4.67 3.03 7.70
CA LYS A 102 -4.06 3.59 8.92
C LYS A 102 -2.56 3.30 9.01
N THR A 103 -2.14 2.08 8.68
CA THR A 103 -0.74 1.67 8.72
C THR A 103 0.11 2.49 7.76
N PHE A 104 -0.33 2.65 6.51
CA PHE A 104 0.42 3.43 5.53
C PHE A 104 0.39 4.93 5.80
N MET A 105 -0.73 5.48 6.26
CA MET A 105 -0.82 6.89 6.64
C MET A 105 0.07 7.21 7.84
N GLY A 106 0.14 6.32 8.83
CA GLY A 106 1.02 6.47 9.99
C GLY A 106 2.51 6.21 9.70
N ASN A 107 2.85 5.76 8.49
CA ASN A 107 4.23 5.41 8.11
C ASN A 107 4.58 5.93 6.72
N PRO A 108 4.87 7.24 6.58
CA PRO A 108 5.15 7.88 5.30
C PRO A 108 6.28 7.23 4.50
N ILE A 109 7.36 6.80 5.17
CA ILE A 109 8.48 6.11 4.52
C ILE A 109 8.02 4.76 3.95
N LEU A 110 7.18 4.01 4.67
CA LEU A 110 6.63 2.75 4.19
C LEU A 110 5.71 2.95 2.97
N CYS A 111 4.90 4.01 3.00
CA CYS A 111 4.09 4.43 1.85
C CYS A 111 4.98 4.71 0.62
N ASP A 112 6.01 5.54 0.80
CA ASP A 112 6.95 5.89 -0.28
C ASP A 112 7.67 4.65 -0.85
N LEU A 113 8.12 3.73 0.01
CA LEU A 113 8.81 2.50 -0.40
C LEU A 113 7.89 1.53 -1.15
N ILE A 114 6.73 1.22 -0.59
CA ILE A 114 5.87 0.13 -1.08
C ILE A 114 4.88 0.61 -2.13
N LEU A 115 4.13 1.70 -1.86
CA LEU A 115 3.04 2.13 -2.72
C LEU A 115 3.49 2.99 -3.89
N ILE A 116 4.50 3.84 -3.67
CA ILE A 116 4.96 4.78 -4.69
C ILE A 116 6.10 4.20 -5.51
N ARG A 117 7.11 3.60 -4.86
CA ARG A 117 8.29 3.07 -5.55
C ARG A 117 8.25 1.59 -5.87
N ALA A 118 7.27 0.86 -5.32
CA ALA A 118 7.16 -0.60 -5.46
C ALA A 118 8.47 -1.33 -5.10
N ALA A 119 9.20 -0.85 -4.10
CA ALA A 119 10.44 -1.44 -3.62
C ALA A 119 10.14 -2.70 -2.82
N LEU A 120 9.89 -3.80 -3.52
CA LEU A 120 9.56 -5.09 -2.92
C LEU A 120 10.62 -6.13 -3.29
N SER A 121 11.25 -6.71 -2.26
CA SER A 121 12.08 -7.88 -2.47
C SER A 121 11.24 -9.09 -2.92
N PRO A 122 11.85 -10.11 -3.54
CA PRO A 122 11.14 -11.35 -3.87
C PRO A 122 10.51 -12.02 -2.65
N LYS A 123 11.10 -11.85 -1.45
CA LYS A 123 10.55 -12.36 -0.19
C LYS A 123 9.29 -11.60 0.21
N ALA A 124 9.34 -10.26 0.21
CA ALA A 124 8.20 -9.41 0.54
C ALA A 124 7.03 -9.62 -0.44
N ALA A 125 7.32 -9.70 -1.74
CA ALA A 125 6.31 -9.96 -2.76
C ALA A 125 5.60 -11.31 -2.54
N ARG A 126 6.35 -12.36 -2.19
CA ARG A 126 5.80 -13.69 -1.91
C ARG A 126 4.90 -13.71 -0.67
N LEU A 127 5.33 -13.04 0.41
CA LEU A 127 4.51 -12.91 1.62
C LEU A 127 3.21 -12.16 1.32
N GLY A 128 3.28 -11.05 0.60
CA GLY A 128 2.09 -10.31 0.17
C GLY A 128 1.12 -11.14 -0.68
N ALA A 129 1.64 -11.97 -1.60
CA ALA A 129 0.80 -12.86 -2.39
C ALA A 129 0.12 -13.94 -1.54
N GLN A 130 0.79 -14.49 -0.53
CA GLN A 130 0.20 -15.47 0.39
C GLN A 130 -0.93 -14.88 1.25
N GLU A 131 -0.76 -13.64 1.71
CA GLU A 131 -1.82 -12.94 2.46
C GLU A 131 -3.04 -12.64 1.57
N MET A 132 -2.79 -12.20 0.33
CA MET A 132 -3.86 -11.98 -0.65
C MET A 132 -4.62 -13.27 -0.95
N GLU A 133 -3.92 -14.38 -1.15
CA GLU A 133 -4.53 -15.70 -1.39
C GLU A 133 -5.48 -16.11 -0.26
N ARG A 134 -5.06 -15.91 1.01
CA ARG A 134 -5.92 -16.20 2.17
C ARG A 134 -7.20 -15.35 2.18
N ALA A 135 -7.07 -14.04 1.90
CA ALA A 135 -8.22 -13.15 1.86
C ALA A 135 -9.20 -13.55 0.75
N ILE A 136 -8.69 -13.89 -0.43
CA ILE A 136 -9.50 -14.36 -1.55
C ILE A 136 -10.19 -15.70 -1.22
N ALA A 137 -9.45 -16.65 -0.63
CA ALA A 137 -10.02 -17.94 -0.21
C ALA A 137 -11.20 -17.77 0.76
N ASN A 138 -11.07 -16.88 1.75
CA ASN A 138 -12.14 -16.59 2.69
C ASN A 138 -13.34 -15.88 2.05
N LEU A 139 -13.12 -15.03 1.07
CA LEU A 139 -14.20 -14.42 0.28
C LEU A 139 -14.94 -15.45 -0.59
N VAL A 140 -14.23 -16.43 -1.13
CA VAL A 140 -14.85 -17.56 -1.84
C VAL A 140 -15.67 -18.42 -0.89
N GLU A 141 -15.16 -18.70 0.31
CA GLU A 141 -15.92 -19.41 1.35
C GLU A 141 -17.17 -18.63 1.78
N ALA A 142 -17.11 -17.31 1.81
CA ALA A 142 -18.26 -16.44 2.07
C ALA A 142 -19.32 -16.46 0.94
N GLY A 143 -19.01 -17.06 -0.21
CA GLY A 143 -19.96 -17.29 -1.30
C GLY A 143 -19.72 -16.50 -2.59
N LEU A 144 -18.57 -15.83 -2.75
CA LEU A 144 -18.18 -15.25 -4.02
C LEU A 144 -17.61 -16.31 -4.98
N SER A 145 -17.72 -16.10 -6.28
CA SER A 145 -16.89 -16.85 -7.24
C SER A 145 -15.40 -16.47 -7.05
N PRO A 146 -14.44 -17.33 -7.46
CA PRO A 146 -13.02 -16.97 -7.39
C PRO A 146 -12.70 -15.66 -8.10
N GLU A 147 -13.31 -15.40 -9.25
CA GLU A 147 -13.15 -14.16 -10.00
C GLU A 147 -13.70 -12.95 -9.23
N ASP A 148 -14.95 -13.05 -8.74
CA ASP A 148 -15.56 -11.97 -7.96
C ASP A 148 -14.82 -11.69 -6.65
N ALA A 149 -14.28 -12.72 -6.00
CA ALA A 149 -13.48 -12.60 -4.79
C ALA A 149 -12.16 -11.86 -5.06
N PHE A 150 -11.47 -12.21 -6.16
CA PHE A 150 -10.26 -11.54 -6.61
C PHE A 150 -10.53 -10.07 -6.95
N ASP A 151 -11.58 -9.81 -7.72
CA ASP A 151 -11.96 -8.45 -8.15
C ASP A 151 -12.38 -7.60 -6.95
N THR A 152 -13.13 -8.16 -5.99
CA THR A 152 -13.52 -7.49 -4.75
C THR A 152 -12.29 -7.09 -3.94
N TYR A 153 -11.36 -8.02 -3.69
CA TYR A 153 -10.14 -7.73 -2.94
C TYR A 153 -9.24 -6.72 -3.67
N SER A 154 -9.14 -6.83 -4.99
CA SER A 154 -8.38 -5.90 -5.84
C SER A 154 -8.98 -4.49 -5.78
N ALA A 155 -10.30 -4.34 -5.86
CA ALA A 155 -10.99 -3.07 -5.74
C ALA A 155 -10.73 -2.41 -4.38
N VAL A 156 -10.83 -3.17 -3.27
CA VAL A 156 -10.49 -2.68 -1.93
C VAL A 156 -9.02 -2.24 -1.87
N SER A 157 -8.10 -3.05 -2.40
CA SER A 157 -6.66 -2.71 -2.40
C SER A 157 -6.36 -1.44 -3.17
N VAL A 158 -6.97 -1.25 -4.35
CA VAL A 158 -6.81 -0.04 -5.17
C VAL A 158 -7.40 1.18 -4.46
N HIS A 159 -8.58 1.04 -3.85
CA HIS A 159 -9.23 2.11 -3.09
C HIS A 159 -8.38 2.57 -1.91
N VAL A 160 -7.87 1.64 -1.10
CA VAL A 160 -6.96 1.94 0.02
C VAL A 160 -5.69 2.64 -0.47
N ARG A 161 -5.02 2.06 -1.47
CA ARG A 161 -3.76 2.61 -2.01
C ARG A 161 -3.97 3.99 -2.61
N GLY A 162 -5.05 4.19 -3.38
CA GLY A 162 -5.40 5.48 -3.96
C GLY A 162 -5.58 6.55 -2.88
N SER A 163 -6.37 6.27 -1.84
CA SER A 163 -6.57 7.18 -0.71
C SER A 163 -5.26 7.55 0.00
N VAL A 164 -4.40 6.55 0.28
CA VAL A 164 -3.11 6.78 0.96
C VAL A 164 -2.13 7.57 0.09
N VAL A 165 -1.99 7.20 -1.18
CA VAL A 165 -1.06 7.89 -2.10
C VAL A 165 -1.48 9.34 -2.33
N LEU A 166 -2.77 9.61 -2.52
CA LEU A 166 -3.28 10.97 -2.64
C LEU A 166 -3.02 11.78 -1.37
N HIS A 167 -3.27 11.20 -0.19
CA HIS A 167 -2.95 11.84 1.08
C HIS A 167 -1.45 12.18 1.18
N ARG A 168 -0.59 11.22 0.84
CA ARG A 168 0.86 11.42 0.85
C ARG A 168 1.34 12.49 -0.12
N LEU A 169 0.74 12.58 -1.30
CA LEU A 169 1.04 13.62 -2.27
C LEU A 169 0.60 15.00 -1.77
N TYR A 170 -0.54 15.09 -1.10
CA TYR A 170 -0.99 16.35 -0.49
C TYR A 170 -0.03 16.82 0.61
N GLU A 171 0.42 15.91 1.50
CA GLU A 171 1.41 16.25 2.52
C GLU A 171 2.72 16.77 1.90
N LYS A 172 3.25 16.08 0.87
CA LYS A 172 4.47 16.50 0.16
C LYS A 172 4.29 17.86 -0.51
N ASN A 173 3.15 18.15 -1.10
CA ASN A 173 2.89 19.40 -1.78
C ASN A 173 2.67 20.58 -0.81
N GLN A 174 2.11 20.33 0.37
CA GLN A 174 1.97 21.36 1.41
C GLN A 174 3.31 21.83 1.99
N SER A 175 4.34 20.99 1.95
CA SER A 175 5.69 21.32 2.41
C SER A 175 6.49 22.15 1.41
N VAL A 176 5.98 22.36 0.19
CA VAL A 176 6.60 23.17 -0.87
C VAL A 176 5.76 24.44 -1.06
N ASP A 177 6.33 25.60 -0.75
CA ASP A 177 5.64 26.93 -0.69
C ASP A 177 4.95 27.41 -2.00
N SER A 178 4.84 26.59 -3.04
CA SER A 178 4.38 27.00 -4.37
C SER A 178 3.54 25.96 -5.14
N GLY A 179 3.03 24.91 -4.50
CA GLY A 179 2.16 23.90 -5.14
C GLY A 179 0.67 24.19 -4.97
N PRO A 180 -0.21 23.69 -5.86
CA PRO A 180 -1.65 23.74 -5.65
C PRO A 180 -1.99 22.97 -4.37
N ARG A 181 -2.53 23.70 -3.39
CA ARG A 181 -2.74 23.21 -2.01
C ARG A 181 -3.79 22.11 -1.90
N ALA A 182 -4.76 22.07 -2.77
CA ALA A 182 -5.73 21.01 -2.95
C ALA A 182 -6.41 21.18 -4.33
N ILE A 183 -6.99 20.12 -4.87
CA ILE A 183 -7.87 20.24 -6.05
C ILE A 183 -8.98 21.25 -5.78
N GLU A 184 -9.44 21.36 -4.54
CA GLU A 184 -10.46 22.30 -4.09
C GLU A 184 -10.07 23.77 -4.27
N ASP A 185 -8.79 24.10 -3.98
CA ASP A 185 -8.26 25.47 -4.18
C ASP A 185 -8.06 25.81 -5.67
N ALA A 186 -7.94 24.79 -6.51
CA ALA A 186 -7.83 24.95 -7.97
C ALA A 186 -9.19 24.98 -8.68
N VAL A 187 -10.25 24.49 -8.02
CA VAL A 187 -11.62 24.52 -8.56
C VAL A 187 -12.30 25.80 -8.09
N ALA A 188 -12.47 26.75 -9.00
CA ALA A 188 -13.28 27.95 -8.74
C ALA A 188 -14.75 27.54 -8.61
N ILE A 189 -15.23 27.37 -7.37
CA ILE A 189 -16.61 27.04 -7.08
C ILE A 189 -17.43 28.34 -7.10
N ASP A 190 -18.20 28.54 -8.15
CA ASP A 190 -19.13 29.65 -8.30
C ASP A 190 -20.57 29.15 -8.19
N PRO A 191 -21.34 29.58 -7.17
CA PRO A 191 -22.72 29.17 -7.00
C PRO A 191 -23.62 29.43 -8.21
N ALA A 192 -23.27 30.38 -9.06
CA ALA A 192 -24.06 30.68 -10.27
C ALA A 192 -23.84 29.65 -11.39
N THR A 193 -22.60 29.11 -11.49
CA THR A 193 -22.24 28.16 -12.55
C THR A 193 -22.15 26.72 -12.06
N THR A 194 -21.89 26.51 -10.75
CA THR A 194 -21.73 25.20 -10.09
C THR A 194 -22.56 25.07 -8.82
N PRO A 195 -23.93 25.27 -8.89
CA PRO A 195 -24.76 25.37 -7.69
C PRO A 195 -24.80 24.12 -6.84
N LEU A 196 -24.77 22.91 -7.42
CA LEU A 196 -24.77 21.65 -6.66
C LEU A 196 -23.44 21.45 -5.92
N ILE A 197 -22.33 21.77 -6.55
CA ILE A 197 -21.02 21.69 -5.92
C ILE A 197 -20.94 22.68 -4.76
N ALA A 198 -21.34 23.94 -4.99
CA ALA A 198 -21.39 24.96 -3.94
C ALA A 198 -22.26 24.55 -2.74
N GLN A 199 -23.41 23.92 -3.00
CA GLN A 199 -24.30 23.43 -1.96
C GLN A 199 -23.63 22.34 -1.11
N VAL A 200 -23.05 21.30 -1.71
CA VAL A 200 -22.48 20.17 -0.95
C VAL A 200 -21.16 20.54 -0.27
N THR A 201 -20.35 21.42 -0.87
CA THR A 201 -19.12 21.90 -0.22
C THR A 201 -19.42 22.81 0.97
N SER A 202 -20.52 23.62 0.93
CA SER A 202 -20.96 24.39 2.09
C SER A 202 -21.41 23.52 3.27
N GLN A 203 -21.74 22.26 3.03
CA GLN A 203 -22.07 21.24 4.04
C GLN A 203 -20.83 20.45 4.54
N GLY A 204 -19.64 20.84 4.09
CA GLY A 204 -18.38 20.24 4.50
C GLY A 204 -17.90 19.05 3.63
N HIS A 205 -18.62 18.73 2.54
CA HIS A 205 -18.12 17.74 1.58
C HIS A 205 -16.95 18.30 0.78
N ARG A 206 -15.95 17.46 0.52
CA ARG A 206 -14.72 17.85 -0.18
C ARG A 206 -14.55 17.03 -1.45
N ILE A 207 -14.30 17.73 -2.57
CA ILE A 207 -14.20 17.10 -3.89
C ILE A 207 -12.93 16.28 -3.99
N GLY A 208 -13.08 14.94 -4.13
CA GLY A 208 -11.96 14.03 -4.36
C GLY A 208 -10.90 14.00 -3.24
N ALA A 209 -11.22 14.56 -2.06
CA ALA A 209 -10.30 14.55 -0.94
C ALA A 209 -10.10 13.13 -0.39
N PRO A 210 -8.86 12.76 -0.02
CA PRO A 210 -8.58 11.45 0.58
C PRO A 210 -8.92 11.44 2.07
N ASP A 211 -10.04 12.06 2.45
CA ASP A 211 -10.53 12.10 3.83
C ASP A 211 -11.30 10.83 4.21
N GLU A 212 -11.73 10.76 5.47
CA GLU A 212 -12.44 9.62 6.01
C GLU A 212 -13.81 9.42 5.35
N THR A 213 -14.53 10.52 5.07
CA THR A 213 -15.87 10.48 4.49
C THR A 213 -15.85 9.87 3.10
N ASN A 214 -14.95 10.33 2.22
CA ASN A 214 -14.81 9.80 0.87
C ASN A 214 -14.27 8.36 0.87
N PHE A 215 -13.37 8.05 1.80
CA PHE A 215 -12.84 6.69 1.95
C PHE A 215 -13.93 5.71 2.36
N GLU A 216 -14.70 6.00 3.41
CA GLU A 216 -15.76 5.11 3.88
C GLU A 216 -16.89 4.94 2.85
N PHE A 217 -17.27 6.02 2.18
CA PHE A 217 -18.27 5.94 1.11
C PHE A 217 -17.86 5.00 -0.02
N GLY A 218 -16.62 5.14 -0.51
CA GLY A 218 -16.10 4.27 -1.56
C GLY A 218 -15.97 2.81 -1.11
N LEU A 219 -15.53 2.59 0.13
CA LEU A 219 -15.43 1.26 0.72
C LEU A 219 -16.83 0.61 0.84
N ASP A 220 -17.83 1.34 1.31
CA ASP A 220 -19.21 0.85 1.40
C ASP A 220 -19.77 0.45 0.04
N CYS A 221 -19.52 1.23 -1.02
CA CYS A 221 -19.93 0.88 -2.37
C CYS A 221 -19.35 -0.46 -2.84
N ILE A 222 -18.07 -0.73 -2.54
CA ILE A 222 -17.40 -2.00 -2.88
C ILE A 222 -18.02 -3.15 -2.09
N LEU A 223 -18.18 -2.99 -0.77
CA LEU A 223 -18.74 -4.02 0.11
C LEU A 223 -20.21 -4.33 -0.23
N ASP A 224 -21.00 -3.32 -0.59
CA ASP A 224 -22.39 -3.52 -1.04
C ASP A 224 -22.45 -4.27 -2.36
N HIS A 225 -21.54 -3.98 -3.29
CA HIS A 225 -21.44 -4.73 -4.54
C HIS A 225 -21.13 -6.20 -4.28
N ALA A 226 -20.12 -6.50 -3.47
CA ALA A 226 -19.76 -7.87 -3.09
C ALA A 226 -20.94 -8.61 -2.41
N GLY A 227 -21.65 -7.94 -1.51
CA GLY A 227 -22.85 -8.51 -0.87
C GLY A 227 -23.96 -8.87 -1.86
N ARG A 228 -24.16 -8.05 -2.90
CA ARG A 228 -25.11 -8.37 -3.98
C ARG A 228 -24.68 -9.58 -4.82
N LEU A 229 -23.37 -9.75 -5.06
CA LEU A 229 -22.84 -10.92 -5.77
C LEU A 229 -23.06 -12.21 -4.99
N ILE A 230 -22.78 -12.22 -3.67
CA ILE A 230 -23.05 -13.37 -2.77
C ILE A 230 -24.53 -13.77 -2.81
N GLN A 231 -25.44 -12.78 -2.71
CA GLN A 231 -26.89 -13.05 -2.75
C GLN A 231 -27.36 -13.61 -4.10
N LYS A 232 -26.77 -13.18 -5.21
CA LYS A 232 -27.05 -13.72 -6.55
C LYS A 232 -26.53 -15.14 -6.70
N GLY A 233 -25.32 -15.43 -6.22
CA GLY A 233 -24.72 -16.75 -6.24
C GLY A 233 -25.52 -17.78 -5.42
N SER A 234 -26.04 -17.39 -4.26
CA SER A 234 -26.86 -18.25 -3.42
C SER A 234 -28.27 -18.55 -4.01
N LYS A 235 -28.75 -17.71 -4.93
CA LYS A 235 -30.03 -17.92 -5.64
C LYS A 235 -29.89 -18.68 -6.96
N ALA A 236 -28.67 -18.92 -7.44
CA ALA A 236 -28.45 -19.69 -8.65
C ALA A 236 -28.75 -21.18 -8.37
N PRO A 237 -29.60 -21.85 -9.17
CA PRO A 237 -29.87 -23.28 -8.97
C PRO A 237 -28.58 -24.05 -9.10
N ALA A 238 -28.33 -24.96 -8.15
CA ALA A 238 -27.17 -25.85 -8.15
C ALA A 238 -27.01 -26.50 -9.55
N PRO A 239 -25.80 -26.55 -10.13
CA PRO A 239 -25.61 -27.14 -11.43
C PRO A 239 -26.10 -28.58 -11.42
N SER A 240 -27.12 -28.86 -12.24
CA SER A 240 -27.79 -30.17 -12.27
C SER A 240 -26.75 -31.28 -12.47
N ARG A 241 -26.82 -32.33 -11.67
CA ARG A 241 -25.91 -33.51 -11.73
C ARG A 241 -25.71 -34.07 -13.15
N GLN A 242 -26.63 -33.79 -14.09
CA GLN A 242 -26.55 -34.18 -15.48
C GLN A 242 -25.38 -33.53 -16.28
N ARG A 243 -24.96 -32.28 -15.96
CA ARG A 243 -23.80 -31.66 -16.64
C ARG A 243 -22.45 -32.27 -16.22
N LYS A 244 -22.33 -32.79 -14.99
CA LYS A 244 -21.13 -33.52 -14.55
C LYS A 244 -20.98 -34.87 -15.24
N ALA A 245 -22.10 -35.58 -15.48
CA ALA A 245 -22.07 -36.86 -16.23
C ALA A 245 -21.69 -36.68 -17.71
N ALA A 246 -22.18 -35.61 -18.36
CA ALA A 246 -21.84 -35.31 -19.74
C ALA A 246 -20.34 -34.94 -19.93
N LYS A 247 -19.76 -34.15 -19.01
CA LYS A 247 -18.32 -33.84 -19.05
C LYS A 247 -17.41 -35.03 -18.74
N SER A 248 -17.84 -35.95 -17.87
CA SER A 248 -17.14 -37.20 -17.58
C SER A 248 -17.19 -38.16 -18.78
N ALA A 249 -18.33 -38.29 -19.48
CA ALA A 249 -18.49 -39.11 -20.65
C ALA A 249 -17.67 -38.63 -21.87
N VAL A 250 -17.56 -37.28 -22.04
CA VAL A 250 -16.71 -36.70 -23.12
C VAL A 250 -15.23 -36.94 -22.84
N ARG A 251 -14.81 -36.85 -21.55
CA ARG A 251 -13.42 -37.09 -21.16
C ARG A 251 -13.02 -38.57 -21.23
N ALA A 252 -13.94 -39.48 -20.98
CA ALA A 252 -13.71 -40.94 -21.17
C ALA A 252 -13.61 -41.36 -22.65
N LYS A 253 -14.35 -40.69 -23.53
CA LYS A 253 -14.28 -40.96 -24.99
C LYS A 253 -13.00 -40.43 -25.65
N ALA A 254 -12.34 -39.42 -25.07
CA ALA A 254 -11.08 -38.84 -25.55
C ALA A 254 -9.84 -39.63 -25.08
N ALA A 255 -9.98 -40.59 -24.16
CA ALA A 255 -8.89 -41.37 -23.56
C ALA A 255 -8.84 -42.82 -24.01
N ALA A 256 -9.61 -43.24 -25.02
CA ALA A 256 -9.54 -44.58 -25.59
C ALA A 256 -8.41 -44.63 -26.67
N PRO A 257 -7.40 -45.53 -26.52
CA PRO A 257 -6.35 -45.66 -27.51
C PRO A 257 -6.88 -46.28 -28.80
N ARG A 258 -6.34 -45.81 -29.92
CA ARG A 258 -6.51 -46.43 -31.24
C ARG A 258 -5.57 -47.62 -31.38
#